data_f667eaae69dc6bdb4876c284835fb02c
#
_entry.id   f667eaae69dc6bdb4876c284835fb02c
#
_cell.length_a   1.000
_cell.length_b   1.000
_cell.length_c   1.000
_cell.angle_alpha   90.00
_cell.angle_beta   90.00
_cell.angle_gamma   90.00
#
_symmetry.space_group_name_H-M   'P 1'
#
loop_
_entity.id
_entity.type
_entity.pdbx_description
1 polymer ?
#
loop_
_entity_poly.entity_id
_entity_poly.type
_entity_poly.pdbx_seq_one_letter_code
_entity_poly.pdbx_strand_id
1 'polypeptide(L)'
;MEYYPEYNDYYQELLTKVDYLILGQHALKLEDSYYDIYKVVTIDLVYKYAEEVIEALNTGYFKILAHPELFIFRYPDVWNDEMDNISRRIIEAAIKNNVYLEINVNGARRGIVKSKEGFDTWQYPHLDFWKLVSEYKDAKIIINADCHKIDYLYDSVTEEVYEFAKKLNLKVSERIEF
;
A
#
# COMPACT_ATOMS: atom_id res chain seq x y z
N MET A 1 3.11 -9.88 4.67
CA MET A 1 2.71 -11.23 4.23
C MET A 1 1.54 -11.13 3.27
N GLU A 2 1.37 -12.12 2.38
CA GLU A 2 0.22 -12.21 1.47
C GLU A 2 -1.05 -12.66 2.22
N TYR A 3 -2.22 -12.37 1.66
CA TYR A 3 -3.48 -12.92 2.13
C TYR A 3 -4.11 -13.84 1.07
N TYR A 4 -4.50 -15.03 1.52
CA TYR A 4 -5.32 -15.98 0.76
C TYR A 4 -6.32 -16.64 1.69
N PRO A 5 -7.63 -16.67 1.36
CA PRO A 5 -8.68 -17.18 2.25
C PRO A 5 -8.46 -18.59 2.77
N GLU A 6 -7.81 -19.46 2.01
CA GLU A 6 -7.50 -20.85 2.40
C GLU A 6 -6.54 -20.96 3.58
N TYR A 7 -5.84 -19.86 3.96
CA TYR A 7 -4.90 -19.83 5.09
C TYR A 7 -5.46 -19.11 6.33
N ASN A 8 -6.79 -18.94 6.43
CA ASN A 8 -7.40 -18.23 7.57
C ASN A 8 -6.97 -18.79 8.93
N ASP A 9 -6.96 -20.12 9.09
CA ASP A 9 -6.53 -20.76 10.35
C ASP A 9 -5.08 -20.42 10.69
N TYR A 10 -4.20 -20.31 9.69
CA TYR A 10 -2.80 -19.93 9.86
C TYR A 10 -2.65 -18.47 10.35
N TYR A 11 -3.43 -17.53 9.80
CA TYR A 11 -3.37 -16.14 10.28
C TYR A 11 -3.85 -16.02 11.73
N GLN A 12 -4.90 -16.75 12.10
CA GLN A 12 -5.38 -16.81 13.48
C GLN A 12 -4.33 -17.39 14.42
N GLU A 13 -3.65 -18.46 14.02
CA GLU A 13 -2.54 -19.02 14.80
C GLU A 13 -1.40 -18.01 14.96
N LEU A 14 -1.02 -17.30 13.90
CA LEU A 14 0.05 -16.28 13.96
C LEU A 14 -0.29 -15.16 14.94
N LEU A 15 -1.54 -14.68 14.97
CA LEU A 15 -1.99 -13.63 15.89
C LEU A 15 -1.93 -14.04 17.38
N THR A 16 -1.76 -15.33 17.69
CA THR A 16 -1.45 -15.77 19.06
C THR A 16 0.02 -15.62 19.41
N LYS A 17 0.90 -15.35 18.44
CA LYS A 17 2.37 -15.36 18.59
C LYS A 17 3.01 -14.00 18.32
N VAL A 18 2.30 -13.09 17.68
CA VAL A 18 2.77 -11.74 17.32
C VAL A 18 1.71 -10.71 17.65
N ASP A 19 2.13 -9.46 17.86
CA ASP A 19 1.22 -8.37 18.22
C ASP A 19 0.33 -7.93 17.05
N TYR A 20 0.80 -8.05 15.81
CA TYR A 20 0.04 -7.70 14.61
C TYR A 20 0.64 -8.33 13.34
N LEU A 21 -0.17 -8.35 12.28
CA LEU A 21 0.27 -8.74 10.94
C LEU A 21 0.30 -7.53 10.00
N ILE A 22 1.23 -7.54 9.06
CA ILE A 22 1.34 -6.57 7.96
C ILE A 22 0.92 -7.26 6.67
N LEU A 23 -0.08 -6.69 5.98
CA LEU A 23 -0.47 -7.11 4.65
C LEU A 23 0.47 -6.47 3.62
N GLY A 24 1.13 -7.27 2.81
CA GLY A 24 1.87 -6.84 1.63
C GLY A 24 1.49 -7.77 0.48
N GLN A 25 0.51 -7.38 -0.33
CA GLN A 25 -0.01 -8.22 -1.41
C GLN A 25 0.87 -8.06 -2.65
N HIS A 26 1.70 -9.06 -2.95
CA HIS A 26 2.62 -9.06 -4.09
C HIS A 26 2.21 -10.06 -5.18
N ALA A 27 1.26 -10.94 -4.90
CA ALA A 27 0.78 -11.92 -5.86
C ALA A 27 -0.75 -12.02 -5.81
N LEU A 28 -1.37 -11.99 -6.98
CA LEU A 28 -2.82 -12.17 -7.16
C LEU A 28 -3.12 -13.64 -7.42
N LYS A 29 -4.15 -14.15 -6.78
CA LYS A 29 -4.60 -15.53 -7.01
C LYS A 29 -5.51 -15.57 -8.23
N LEU A 30 -5.07 -16.28 -9.27
CA LEU A 30 -5.84 -16.58 -10.48
C LEU A 30 -6.08 -18.08 -10.52
N GLU A 31 -7.32 -18.54 -10.49
CA GLU A 31 -7.71 -19.98 -10.51
C GLU A 31 -6.64 -20.94 -9.95
N ASP A 32 -5.76 -21.48 -10.81
CA ASP A 32 -4.72 -22.44 -10.46
C ASP A 32 -3.30 -21.85 -10.41
N SER A 33 -3.16 -20.51 -10.43
CA SER A 33 -1.86 -19.83 -10.49
C SER A 33 -1.81 -18.54 -9.68
N TYR A 34 -0.60 -18.04 -9.47
CA TYR A 34 -0.36 -16.73 -8.85
C TYR A 34 0.24 -15.78 -9.87
N TYR A 35 -0.27 -14.57 -9.93
CA TYR A 35 0.20 -13.52 -10.82
C TYR A 35 0.95 -12.45 -10.01
N ASP A 36 2.20 -12.21 -10.39
CA ASP A 36 3.10 -11.25 -9.75
C ASP A 36 2.59 -9.81 -9.96
N ILE A 37 2.31 -9.10 -8.88
CA ILE A 37 1.79 -7.71 -8.91
C ILE A 37 2.75 -6.74 -9.64
N TYR A 38 4.05 -7.02 -9.59
CA TYR A 38 5.05 -6.23 -10.32
C TYR A 38 4.98 -6.38 -11.85
N LYS A 39 4.06 -7.20 -12.36
CA LYS A 39 3.80 -7.40 -13.79
C LYS A 39 2.40 -6.97 -14.22
N VAL A 40 1.64 -6.30 -13.32
CA VAL A 40 0.28 -5.83 -13.62
C VAL A 40 0.32 -4.83 -14.77
N VAL A 41 -0.43 -5.13 -15.82
CA VAL A 41 -0.47 -4.35 -17.07
C VAL A 41 -1.89 -4.11 -17.59
N THR A 42 -2.91 -4.61 -16.90
CA THR A 42 -4.32 -4.42 -17.27
C THR A 42 -5.15 -3.91 -16.11
N ILE A 43 -6.22 -3.19 -16.43
CA ILE A 43 -7.12 -2.65 -15.41
C ILE A 43 -7.83 -3.76 -14.62
N ASP A 44 -8.17 -4.88 -15.25
CA ASP A 44 -8.81 -6.02 -14.57
C ASP A 44 -7.92 -6.58 -13.46
N LEU A 45 -6.60 -6.63 -13.66
CA LEU A 45 -5.66 -7.05 -12.63
C LEU A 45 -5.55 -6.01 -11.49
N VAL A 46 -5.71 -4.72 -11.78
CA VAL A 46 -5.79 -3.68 -10.75
C VAL A 46 -7.06 -3.83 -9.90
N TYR A 47 -8.20 -4.10 -10.54
CA TYR A 47 -9.44 -4.42 -9.81
C TYR A 47 -9.27 -5.66 -8.95
N LYS A 48 -8.68 -6.72 -9.49
CA LYS A 48 -8.40 -7.96 -8.75
C LYS A 48 -7.53 -7.71 -7.52
N TYR A 49 -6.47 -6.90 -7.67
CA TYR A 49 -5.64 -6.47 -6.54
C TYR A 49 -6.46 -5.79 -5.45
N ALA A 50 -7.27 -4.81 -5.85
CA ALA A 50 -8.09 -4.07 -4.89
C ALA A 50 -9.09 -5.00 -4.16
N GLU A 51 -9.71 -5.93 -4.87
CA GLU A 51 -10.65 -6.89 -4.27
C GLU A 51 -9.96 -7.79 -3.24
N GLU A 52 -8.79 -8.36 -3.56
CA GLU A 52 -8.03 -9.20 -2.63
C GLU A 52 -7.55 -8.40 -1.41
N VAL A 53 -7.05 -7.17 -1.62
CA VAL A 53 -6.66 -6.29 -0.52
C VAL A 53 -7.86 -5.95 0.37
N ILE A 54 -9.00 -5.57 -0.20
CA ILE A 54 -10.21 -5.23 0.56
C ILE A 54 -10.74 -6.46 1.32
N GLU A 55 -10.71 -7.64 0.71
CA GLU A 55 -11.08 -8.89 1.38
C GLU A 55 -10.16 -9.12 2.59
N ALA A 56 -8.84 -9.02 2.39
CA ALA A 56 -7.86 -9.15 3.47
C ALA A 56 -8.11 -8.16 4.63
N LEU A 57 -8.35 -6.88 4.30
CA LEU A 57 -8.63 -5.86 5.31
C LEU A 57 -9.92 -6.16 6.11
N ASN A 58 -10.94 -6.71 5.46
CA ASN A 58 -12.21 -7.06 6.11
C ASN A 58 -12.10 -8.27 7.06
N THR A 59 -11.02 -9.04 7.03
CA THR A 59 -10.78 -10.13 7.99
C THR A 59 -10.46 -9.64 9.41
N GLY A 60 -9.92 -8.42 9.52
CA GLY A 60 -9.41 -7.89 10.79
C GLY A 60 -8.07 -8.47 11.24
N TYR A 61 -7.39 -9.28 10.42
CA TYR A 61 -6.10 -9.86 10.76
C TYR A 61 -4.94 -8.87 10.69
N PHE A 62 -5.04 -7.88 9.81
CA PHE A 62 -3.94 -7.00 9.46
C PHE A 62 -4.08 -5.63 10.12
N LYS A 63 -2.98 -5.11 10.65
CA LYS A 63 -2.90 -3.78 11.27
C LYS A 63 -2.31 -2.72 10.35
N ILE A 64 -1.52 -3.15 9.36
CA ILE A 64 -0.87 -2.30 8.38
C ILE A 64 -1.11 -2.88 6.99
N LEU A 65 -1.44 -2.02 6.02
CA LEU A 65 -1.37 -2.31 4.59
C LEU A 65 -0.10 -1.65 4.05
N ALA A 66 0.88 -2.47 3.69
CA ALA A 66 2.12 -2.04 3.09
C ALA A 66 1.90 -1.63 1.63
N HIS A 67 2.56 -0.54 1.20
CA HIS A 67 2.57 -0.05 -0.19
C HIS A 67 1.22 -0.27 -0.92
N PRO A 68 0.12 0.38 -0.45
CA PRO A 68 -1.25 0.10 -0.91
C PRO A 68 -1.46 0.32 -2.42
N GLU A 69 -0.61 1.11 -3.04
CA GLU A 69 -0.66 1.46 -4.46
C GLU A 69 0.32 0.67 -5.34
N LEU A 70 0.83 -0.47 -4.86
CA LEU A 70 1.81 -1.27 -5.58
C LEU A 70 1.34 -1.72 -6.98
N PHE A 71 0.04 -1.79 -7.21
CA PHE A 71 -0.56 -2.13 -8.50
C PHE A 71 -0.14 -1.19 -9.65
N ILE A 72 0.29 0.06 -9.34
CA ILE A 72 0.72 1.01 -10.37
C ILE A 72 2.13 0.74 -10.92
N PHE A 73 2.92 -0.13 -10.27
CA PHE A 73 4.35 -0.28 -10.52
C PHE A 73 4.74 -0.50 -11.98
N ARG A 74 3.98 -1.29 -12.72
CA ARG A 74 4.18 -1.57 -14.16
C ARG A 74 2.98 -1.26 -15.01
N TYR A 75 1.97 -0.63 -14.43
CA TYR A 75 0.79 -0.25 -15.18
C TYR A 75 1.20 0.74 -16.28
N PRO A 76 0.84 0.48 -17.55
CA PRO A 76 1.40 1.23 -18.69
C PRO A 76 0.82 2.63 -18.85
N ASP A 77 -0.38 2.86 -18.33
CA ASP A 77 -1.07 4.13 -18.49
C ASP A 77 -0.75 5.10 -17.36
N VAL A 78 -0.91 6.39 -17.64
CA VAL A 78 -0.86 7.43 -16.61
C VAL A 78 -2.05 7.24 -15.66
N TRP A 79 -1.87 7.60 -14.40
CA TRP A 79 -2.93 7.62 -13.39
C TRP A 79 -4.19 8.32 -13.91
N ASN A 80 -5.35 7.75 -13.72
CA ASN A 80 -6.63 8.22 -14.24
C ASN A 80 -7.76 8.12 -13.21
N ASP A 81 -8.98 8.53 -13.58
CA ASP A 81 -10.15 8.55 -12.69
C ASP A 81 -10.54 7.14 -12.20
N GLU A 82 -10.25 6.11 -12.97
CA GLU A 82 -10.51 4.72 -12.59
C GLU A 82 -9.56 4.28 -11.48
N MET A 83 -8.28 4.69 -11.55
CA MET A 83 -7.30 4.51 -10.47
C MET A 83 -7.72 5.27 -9.20
N ASP A 84 -8.25 6.49 -9.34
CA ASP A 84 -8.81 7.24 -8.22
C ASP A 84 -9.91 6.43 -7.53
N ASN A 85 -10.87 5.90 -8.29
CA ASN A 85 -11.99 5.14 -7.75
C ASN A 85 -11.54 3.85 -7.04
N ILE A 86 -10.61 3.12 -7.63
CA ILE A 86 -10.04 1.90 -7.04
C ILE A 86 -9.30 2.24 -5.74
N SER A 87 -8.47 3.29 -5.76
CA SER A 87 -7.71 3.72 -4.59
C SER A 87 -8.63 4.16 -3.44
N ARG A 88 -9.70 4.90 -3.72
CA ARG A 88 -10.70 5.29 -2.70
C ARG A 88 -11.31 4.07 -2.02
N ARG A 89 -11.66 3.02 -2.76
CA ARG A 89 -12.18 1.77 -2.19
C ARG A 89 -11.19 1.13 -1.22
N ILE A 90 -9.90 1.09 -1.55
CA ILE A 90 -8.83 0.58 -0.67
C ILE A 90 -8.69 1.44 0.58
N ILE A 91 -8.62 2.78 0.41
CA ILE A 91 -8.49 3.74 1.51
C ILE A 91 -9.68 3.61 2.48
N GLU A 92 -10.90 3.58 1.95
CA GLU A 92 -12.13 3.44 2.76
C GLU A 92 -12.20 2.10 3.50
N ALA A 93 -11.75 1.01 2.87
CA ALA A 93 -11.64 -0.28 3.54
C ALA A 93 -10.60 -0.25 4.68
N ALA A 94 -9.46 0.40 4.48
CA ALA A 94 -8.46 0.57 5.52
C ALA A 94 -9.00 1.38 6.71
N ILE A 95 -9.68 2.50 6.44
CA ILE A 95 -10.32 3.34 7.48
C ILE A 95 -11.36 2.53 8.25
N LYS A 96 -12.29 1.86 7.55
CA LYS A 96 -13.35 1.04 8.14
C LYS A 96 -12.81 -0.02 9.10
N ASN A 97 -11.67 -0.62 8.75
CA ASN A 97 -11.07 -1.71 9.51
C ASN A 97 -9.95 -1.25 10.45
N ASN A 98 -9.76 0.07 10.62
CA ASN A 98 -8.75 0.66 11.51
C ASN A 98 -7.32 0.20 11.19
N VAL A 99 -7.01 0.08 9.88
CA VAL A 99 -5.72 -0.34 9.34
C VAL A 99 -4.89 0.87 8.92
N TYR A 100 -3.61 0.85 9.24
CA TYR A 100 -2.66 1.89 8.82
C TYR A 100 -2.28 1.69 7.35
N LEU A 101 -2.26 2.77 6.58
CA LEU A 101 -1.68 2.82 5.24
C LEU A 101 -0.18 3.16 5.36
N GLU A 102 0.66 2.36 4.76
CA GLU A 102 2.10 2.55 4.82
C GLU A 102 2.61 3.37 3.64
N ILE A 103 3.28 4.49 3.93
CA ILE A 103 4.17 5.15 2.97
C ILE A 103 5.49 4.38 2.98
N ASN A 104 5.77 3.68 1.90
CA ASN A 104 6.90 2.75 1.82
C ASN A 104 8.16 3.46 1.30
N VAL A 105 9.18 3.59 2.15
CA VAL A 105 10.45 4.27 1.79
C VAL A 105 11.23 3.49 0.74
N ASN A 106 11.21 2.13 0.79
CA ASN A 106 11.93 1.33 -0.20
C ASN A 106 11.36 1.53 -1.62
N GLY A 107 10.07 1.81 -1.74
CA GLY A 107 9.42 2.15 -3.01
C GLY A 107 9.99 3.40 -3.67
N ALA A 108 10.33 4.43 -2.90
CA ALA A 108 10.93 5.66 -3.40
C ALA A 108 12.28 5.44 -4.11
N ARG A 109 12.89 4.26 -3.95
CA ARG A 109 14.16 3.88 -4.61
C ARG A 109 13.95 3.17 -5.95
N ARG A 110 12.68 2.88 -6.34
CA ARG A 110 12.37 2.00 -7.49
C ARG A 110 12.30 2.72 -8.83
N GLY A 111 12.02 4.01 -8.85
CA GLY A 111 12.00 4.80 -10.07
C GLY A 111 10.99 5.94 -10.06
N ILE A 112 11.03 6.74 -11.11
CA ILE A 112 10.18 7.91 -11.30
C ILE A 112 9.21 7.66 -12.46
N VAL A 113 7.97 8.09 -12.28
CA VAL A 113 6.88 8.06 -13.27
C VAL A 113 6.20 9.42 -13.32
N LYS A 114 5.17 9.58 -14.15
CA LYS A 114 4.36 10.79 -14.20
C LYS A 114 3.07 10.62 -13.40
N SER A 115 2.73 11.65 -12.64
CA SER A 115 1.41 11.81 -12.02
C SER A 115 0.35 12.14 -13.07
N LYS A 116 -0.92 12.12 -12.68
CA LYS A 116 -2.08 12.54 -13.49
C LYS A 116 -1.91 13.95 -14.08
N GLU A 117 -1.29 14.85 -13.32
CA GLU A 117 -1.02 16.24 -13.72
C GLU A 117 0.32 16.42 -14.47
N GLY A 118 1.05 15.33 -14.73
CA GLY A 118 2.33 15.33 -15.46
C GLY A 118 3.57 15.66 -14.64
N PHE A 119 3.45 15.76 -13.31
CA PHE A 119 4.60 15.95 -12.42
C PHE A 119 5.39 14.65 -12.24
N ASP A 120 6.68 14.77 -11.98
CA ASP A 120 7.49 13.63 -11.57
C ASP A 120 7.06 13.13 -10.19
N THR A 121 6.89 11.82 -10.05
CA THR A 121 6.57 11.13 -8.81
C THR A 121 7.28 9.79 -8.77
N TRP A 122 7.47 9.24 -7.58
CA TRP A 122 7.90 7.85 -7.45
C TRP A 122 6.84 6.90 -7.98
N GLN A 123 7.25 5.71 -8.41
CA GLN A 123 6.32 4.64 -8.73
C GLN A 123 5.45 4.28 -7.53
N TYR A 124 6.08 4.16 -6.37
CA TYR A 124 5.45 4.21 -5.05
C TYR A 124 6.48 4.73 -4.03
N PRO A 125 6.10 5.55 -3.06
CA PRO A 125 4.77 6.13 -2.85
C PRO A 125 4.36 7.08 -3.99
N HIS A 126 3.21 6.80 -4.62
CA HIS A 126 2.73 7.55 -5.79
C HIS A 126 1.98 8.81 -5.37
N LEU A 127 2.32 9.96 -5.96
CA LEU A 127 1.75 11.27 -5.61
C LEU A 127 0.21 11.27 -5.63
N ASP A 128 -0.40 10.72 -6.68
CA ASP A 128 -1.86 10.78 -6.83
C ASP A 128 -2.58 9.93 -5.78
N PHE A 129 -2.06 8.74 -5.42
CA PHE A 129 -2.61 7.96 -4.33
C PHE A 129 -2.58 8.73 -3.00
N TRP A 130 -1.44 9.31 -2.66
CA TRP A 130 -1.29 10.01 -1.39
C TRP A 130 -1.99 11.38 -1.34
N LYS A 131 -2.24 12.02 -2.50
CA LYS A 131 -3.17 13.14 -2.62
C LYS A 131 -4.60 12.69 -2.24
N LEU A 132 -5.07 11.54 -2.73
CA LEU A 132 -6.37 11.00 -2.34
C LEU A 132 -6.43 10.70 -0.84
N VAL A 133 -5.39 10.05 -0.28
CA VAL A 133 -5.33 9.78 1.17
C VAL A 133 -5.46 11.07 1.98
N SER A 134 -4.87 12.18 1.53
CA SER A 134 -4.94 13.47 2.24
C SER A 134 -6.35 14.05 2.36
N GLU A 135 -7.30 13.60 1.55
CA GLU A 135 -8.72 14.00 1.62
C GLU A 135 -9.45 13.33 2.79
N TYR A 136 -8.92 12.24 3.33
CA TYR A 136 -9.52 11.43 4.38
C TYR A 136 -8.89 11.72 5.75
N LYS A 137 -9.60 12.47 6.60
CA LYS A 137 -9.09 12.88 7.94
C LYS A 137 -8.89 11.72 8.90
N ASP A 138 -9.63 10.62 8.68
CA ASP A 138 -9.63 9.44 9.53
C ASP A 138 -8.65 8.35 9.03
N ALA A 139 -7.96 8.59 7.92
CA ALA A 139 -6.92 7.70 7.44
C ALA A 139 -5.74 7.68 8.42
N LYS A 140 -5.38 6.49 8.88
CA LYS A 140 -4.19 6.26 9.71
C LYS A 140 -3.01 6.00 8.80
N ILE A 141 -1.92 6.72 8.98
CA ILE A 141 -0.75 6.67 8.10
C ILE A 141 0.49 6.39 8.92
N ILE A 142 1.36 5.52 8.40
CA ILE A 142 2.69 5.26 8.96
C ILE A 142 3.73 5.32 7.84
N ILE A 143 4.95 5.77 8.16
CA ILE A 143 6.11 5.66 7.26
C ILE A 143 6.95 4.49 7.72
N ASN A 144 7.32 3.61 6.79
CA ASN A 144 8.12 2.43 7.11
C ASN A 144 9.25 2.25 6.09
N ALA A 145 10.42 1.83 6.59
CA ALA A 145 11.62 1.72 5.77
C ALA A 145 11.54 0.58 4.73
N ASP A 146 10.80 -0.49 5.03
CA ASP A 146 10.82 -1.74 4.26
C ASP A 146 12.27 -2.16 3.92
N CYS A 147 13.09 -2.20 4.98
CA CYS A 147 14.54 -2.19 4.88
C CYS A 147 15.09 -3.58 4.54
N HIS A 148 15.71 -3.70 3.37
CA HIS A 148 16.42 -4.91 2.94
C HIS A 148 17.94 -4.82 3.08
N LYS A 149 18.47 -3.63 3.46
CA LYS A 149 19.88 -3.37 3.74
C LYS A 149 19.98 -2.41 4.91
N ILE A 150 20.90 -2.66 5.83
CA ILE A 150 21.03 -1.87 7.06
C ILE A 150 21.22 -0.37 6.79
N ASP A 151 21.92 0.00 5.71
CA ASP A 151 22.16 1.38 5.30
C ASP A 151 20.89 2.13 4.85
N TYR A 152 19.80 1.40 4.61
CA TYR A 152 18.50 1.93 4.17
C TYR A 152 17.50 2.06 5.33
N LEU A 153 17.90 1.73 6.56
CA LEU A 153 17.02 1.82 7.72
C LEU A 153 16.57 3.27 7.97
N TYR A 154 17.51 4.20 7.85
CA TYR A 154 17.24 5.64 7.88
C TYR A 154 18.34 6.38 7.12
N ASP A 155 17.98 7.02 6.01
CA ASP A 155 18.89 7.76 5.14
C ASP A 155 18.21 8.96 4.49
N SER A 156 18.86 9.62 3.53
CA SER A 156 18.31 10.79 2.83
C SER A 156 16.98 10.51 2.12
N VAL A 157 16.77 9.29 1.59
CA VAL A 157 15.50 8.92 0.96
C VAL A 157 14.37 8.84 2.00
N THR A 158 14.68 8.38 3.21
CA THR A 158 13.73 8.42 4.32
C THR A 158 13.32 9.86 4.64
N GLU A 159 14.28 10.79 4.70
CA GLU A 159 14.02 12.22 4.92
C GLU A 159 13.16 12.82 3.79
N GLU A 160 13.43 12.48 2.53
CA GLU A 160 12.63 12.90 1.37
C GLU A 160 11.18 12.42 1.47
N VAL A 161 10.94 11.19 1.94
CA VAL A 161 9.60 10.65 2.14
C VAL A 161 8.85 11.35 3.28
N TYR A 162 9.54 11.72 4.37
CA TYR A 162 8.93 12.55 5.41
C TYR A 162 8.57 13.95 4.89
N GLU A 163 9.42 14.58 4.10
CA GLU A 163 9.11 15.87 3.48
C GLU A 163 7.95 15.77 2.44
N PHE A 164 7.86 14.65 1.71
CA PHE A 164 6.72 14.36 0.84
C PHE A 164 5.41 14.29 1.63
N ALA A 165 5.38 13.52 2.72
CA ALA A 165 4.20 13.42 3.58
C ALA A 165 3.79 14.79 4.15
N LYS A 166 4.76 15.59 4.57
CA LYS A 166 4.55 16.95 5.09
C LYS A 166 3.99 17.91 4.03
N LYS A 167 4.50 17.87 2.79
CA LYS A 167 3.98 18.67 1.67
C LYS A 167 2.51 18.38 1.35
N LEU A 168 2.08 17.14 1.55
CA LEU A 168 0.69 16.71 1.38
C LEU A 168 -0.16 16.90 2.64
N ASN A 169 0.39 17.48 3.71
CA ASN A 169 -0.27 17.62 5.02
C ASN A 169 -0.80 16.30 5.61
N LEU A 170 -0.13 15.18 5.32
CA LEU A 170 -0.47 13.87 5.84
C LEU A 170 -0.14 13.79 7.35
N LYS A 171 -1.07 13.27 8.14
CA LYS A 171 -0.88 13.06 9.58
C LYS A 171 -0.23 11.69 9.81
N VAL A 172 1.09 11.64 9.74
CA VAL A 172 1.84 10.41 9.99
C VAL A 172 1.86 10.10 11.48
N SER A 173 1.49 8.87 11.83
CA SER A 173 1.54 8.35 13.20
C SER A 173 2.98 8.01 13.58
N GLU A 174 3.40 8.41 14.79
CA GLU A 174 4.72 8.07 15.31
C GLU A 174 4.81 6.61 15.82
N ARG A 175 3.67 5.99 16.08
CA ARG A 175 3.55 4.62 16.58
C ARG A 175 2.22 4.00 16.17
N ILE A 176 2.19 2.67 16.15
CA ILE A 176 0.96 1.90 15.95
C ILE A 176 0.23 1.86 17.30
N GLU A 177 -1.08 2.08 17.27
CA GLU A 177 -1.99 1.90 18.38
C GLU A 177 -2.74 0.57 18.22
N PHE A 178 -2.82 -0.20 19.29
CA PHE A 178 -3.47 -1.52 19.33
C PHE A 178 -4.90 -1.44 19.86
#